data_6d966ade0ba7a82e6ea17d8cb5ed79c2
#
_entry.id   6d966ade0ba7a82e6ea17d8cb5ed79c2
#
_cell.length_a   1.000
_cell.length_b   1.000
_cell.length_c   1.000
_cell.angle_alpha   90.00
_cell.angle_beta   90.00
_cell.angle_gamma   90.00
#
_symmetry.space_group_name_H-M   'P 1'
#
loop_
_entity.id
_entity.type
_entity.pdbx_description
1 polymer ?
#
loop_
_entity_poly.entity_id
_entity_poly.type
_entity_poly.pdbx_seq_one_letter_code
_entity_poly.pdbx_strand_id
1 'polypeptide(L)'
;PATTNVKYKTLVWEAIHKNGSGCDYVSESIIRDAEIKYGYLCYGPRKYKTLFLIEVESMEPATACKLYDFVVSGGRVFCIEAYPHKSVGLKDHGKHDKEVQEWVEKMKQMDGRFILLHKPEKDFVGWYQGVQKDYGLTPYMTIEKPDPYLMQNRYQGDNKEEMFFFSYAHRYNSHQTRISFSNEVVKGRQGWVWDLETGERYRLPLDAANSFLFDFGPADSLLIVFDKQKRGNDYKPLPVSGED
;
A
#
# COMPACT_ATOMS: atom_id res chain seq x y z
N PRO A 1 27.87 1.31 -10.76
CA PRO A 1 26.79 2.07 -11.38
C PRO A 1 25.44 1.49 -11.01
N ALA A 2 25.09 1.50 -9.73
CA ALA A 2 23.83 0.96 -9.22
C ALA A 2 22.85 2.06 -8.76
N THR A 3 23.06 3.31 -9.21
CA THR A 3 22.35 4.48 -8.65
C THR A 3 21.06 4.87 -9.38
N THR A 4 20.75 4.27 -10.52
CA THR A 4 19.55 4.61 -11.30
C THR A 4 18.26 3.92 -10.83
N ASN A 5 18.36 2.79 -10.16
CA ASN A 5 17.20 1.99 -9.78
C ASN A 5 16.50 2.40 -8.47
N VAL A 6 17.18 3.14 -7.60
CA VAL A 6 16.63 3.53 -6.30
C VAL A 6 15.42 4.45 -6.45
N LYS A 7 15.52 5.45 -7.33
CA LYS A 7 14.43 6.42 -7.57
C LYS A 7 13.14 5.75 -8.07
N TYR A 8 13.27 4.79 -8.97
CA TYR A 8 12.14 4.05 -9.52
C TYR A 8 11.40 3.23 -8.46
N LYS A 9 12.13 2.53 -7.59
CA LYS A 9 11.52 1.76 -6.48
C LYS A 9 10.73 2.65 -5.55
N THR A 10 11.22 3.86 -5.27
CA THR A 10 10.51 4.87 -4.50
C THR A 10 9.22 5.33 -5.19
N LEU A 11 9.25 5.53 -6.51
CA LEU A 11 8.06 5.96 -7.27
C LEU A 11 6.93 4.93 -7.24
N VAL A 12 7.24 3.62 -7.29
CA VAL A 12 6.23 2.56 -7.12
C VAL A 12 5.66 2.58 -5.71
N TRP A 13 6.51 2.71 -4.69
CA TRP A 13 6.10 2.81 -3.29
C TRP A 13 5.18 4.02 -3.08
N GLU A 14 5.56 5.18 -3.57
CA GLU A 14 4.75 6.40 -3.52
C GLU A 14 3.40 6.22 -4.23
N ALA A 15 3.39 5.61 -5.42
CA ALA A 15 2.17 5.37 -6.17
C ALA A 15 1.18 4.49 -5.39
N ILE A 16 1.66 3.46 -4.71
CA ILE A 16 0.85 2.59 -3.85
C ILE A 16 0.21 3.41 -2.71
N HIS A 17 1.01 4.22 -2.02
CA HIS A 17 0.53 5.06 -0.92
C HIS A 17 -0.44 6.15 -1.37
N LYS A 18 -0.16 6.85 -2.48
CA LYS A 18 -1.03 7.90 -3.03
C LYS A 18 -2.37 7.36 -3.53
N ASN A 19 -2.44 6.07 -3.82
CA ASN A 19 -3.69 5.39 -4.18
C ASN A 19 -4.37 4.68 -3.00
N GLY A 20 -4.05 5.07 -1.77
CA GLY A 20 -4.77 4.66 -0.57
C GLY A 20 -4.45 3.27 -0.03
N SER A 21 -3.41 2.62 -0.53
CA SER A 21 -2.86 1.39 0.03
C SER A 21 -1.62 1.68 0.86
N GLY A 22 -1.26 0.78 1.77
CA GLY A 22 0.02 0.77 2.46
C GLY A 22 0.90 -0.35 1.93
N CYS A 23 2.22 -0.17 1.98
CA CYS A 23 3.18 -1.21 1.66
C CYS A 23 4.43 -1.09 2.50
N ASP A 24 5.12 -2.21 2.66
CA ASP A 24 6.38 -2.32 3.38
C ASP A 24 7.44 -2.95 2.45
N TYR A 25 8.71 -2.60 2.64
CA TYR A 25 9.81 -3.36 2.05
C TYR A 25 10.08 -4.60 2.89
N VAL A 26 10.15 -5.74 2.23
CA VAL A 26 10.43 -7.03 2.88
C VAL A 26 11.67 -7.67 2.28
N SER A 27 12.50 -8.29 3.12
CA SER A 27 13.67 -9.05 2.68
C SER A 27 13.29 -10.49 2.31
N GLU A 28 14.18 -11.19 1.61
CA GLU A 28 14.00 -12.62 1.34
C GLU A 28 13.90 -13.45 2.62
N SER A 29 14.63 -13.10 3.68
CA SER A 29 14.52 -13.78 4.97
C SER A 29 13.12 -13.65 5.56
N ILE A 30 12.52 -12.45 5.54
CA ILE A 30 11.14 -12.25 5.97
C ILE A 30 10.17 -13.11 5.15
N ILE A 31 10.35 -13.18 3.83
CA ILE A 31 9.50 -14.01 2.96
C ILE A 31 9.61 -15.48 3.34
N ARG A 32 10.82 -15.99 3.55
CA ARG A 32 11.06 -17.40 3.92
C ARG A 32 10.50 -17.75 5.30
N ASP A 33 10.67 -16.86 6.28
CA ASP A 33 10.24 -17.08 7.67
C ASP A 33 8.74 -16.84 7.88
N ALA A 34 8.07 -16.14 6.94
CA ALA A 34 6.66 -15.83 7.03
C ALA A 34 5.81 -17.11 6.98
N GLU A 35 4.69 -17.10 7.67
CA GLU A 35 3.67 -18.12 7.58
C GLU A 35 2.69 -17.77 6.44
N ILE A 36 2.28 -18.78 5.66
CA ILE A 36 1.31 -18.61 4.59
C ILE A 36 -0.05 -19.13 5.07
N LYS A 37 -1.04 -18.22 5.11
CA LYS A 37 -2.41 -18.54 5.54
C LYS A 37 -3.43 -17.87 4.64
N TYR A 38 -4.30 -18.66 4.01
CA TYR A 38 -5.45 -18.14 3.23
C TYR A 38 -5.08 -17.09 2.19
N GLY A 39 -3.96 -17.25 1.50
CA GLY A 39 -3.47 -16.30 0.51
C GLY A 39 -2.79 -15.06 1.10
N TYR A 40 -2.43 -15.11 2.37
CA TYR A 40 -1.63 -14.07 3.01
C TYR A 40 -0.26 -14.60 3.40
N LEU A 41 0.75 -13.76 3.23
CA LEU A 41 2.07 -13.92 3.81
C LEU A 41 2.06 -13.18 5.15
N CYS A 42 2.17 -13.93 6.25
CA CYS A 42 2.03 -13.43 7.61
C CYS A 42 3.38 -13.40 8.31
N TYR A 43 3.80 -12.22 8.80
CA TYR A 43 5.03 -12.05 9.56
C TYR A 43 4.81 -11.10 10.72
N GLY A 44 4.94 -11.59 11.95
CA GLY A 44 4.54 -10.86 13.15
C GLY A 44 3.07 -10.38 13.03
N PRO A 45 2.78 -9.11 13.28
CA PRO A 45 1.43 -8.55 13.15
C PRO A 45 1.03 -8.23 11.70
N ARG A 46 1.95 -8.35 10.74
CA ARG A 46 1.73 -7.96 9.35
C ARG A 46 1.16 -9.10 8.52
N LYS A 47 0.30 -8.73 7.55
CA LYS A 47 -0.31 -9.65 6.59
C LYS A 47 -0.28 -9.02 5.21
N TYR A 48 0.36 -9.68 4.26
CA TYR A 48 0.50 -9.20 2.89
C TYR A 48 -0.25 -10.15 1.95
N LYS A 49 -1.17 -9.62 1.17
CA LYS A 49 -1.92 -10.38 0.15
C LYS A 49 -1.27 -10.29 -1.21
N THR A 50 -0.46 -9.27 -1.41
CA THR A 50 0.19 -8.96 -2.68
C THR A 50 1.65 -8.62 -2.44
N LEU A 51 2.54 -9.14 -3.29
CA LEU A 51 3.95 -8.79 -3.33
C LEU A 51 4.31 -8.17 -4.69
N PHE A 52 5.20 -7.19 -4.68
CA PHE A 52 5.79 -6.59 -5.86
C PHE A 52 7.28 -6.89 -5.89
N LEU A 53 7.73 -7.63 -6.89
CA LEU A 53 9.14 -7.89 -7.19
C LEU A 53 9.60 -6.85 -8.21
N ILE A 54 10.26 -5.79 -7.74
CA ILE A 54 10.61 -4.65 -8.57
C ILE A 54 12.01 -4.87 -9.15
N GLU A 55 12.09 -5.23 -10.43
CA GLU A 55 13.34 -5.54 -11.14
C GLU A 55 14.18 -6.60 -10.40
N VAL A 56 13.52 -7.62 -9.85
CA VAL A 56 14.18 -8.73 -9.16
C VAL A 56 14.53 -9.80 -10.20
N GLU A 57 15.79 -9.87 -10.60
CA GLU A 57 16.28 -10.88 -11.54
C GLU A 57 16.75 -12.16 -10.84
N SER A 58 17.16 -12.06 -9.58
CA SER A 58 17.71 -13.18 -8.81
C SER A 58 17.10 -13.28 -7.42
N MET A 59 16.95 -14.51 -6.95
CA MET A 59 16.54 -14.81 -5.59
C MET A 59 17.05 -16.19 -5.16
N GLU A 60 17.03 -16.48 -3.87
CA GLU A 60 17.37 -17.81 -3.39
C GLU A 60 16.29 -18.85 -3.80
N PRO A 61 16.67 -20.10 -4.12
CA PRO A 61 15.71 -21.16 -4.45
C PRO A 61 14.63 -21.37 -3.39
N ALA A 62 14.99 -21.25 -2.11
CA ALA A 62 14.06 -21.37 -0.99
C ALA A 62 13.03 -20.22 -0.99
N THR A 63 13.41 -19.01 -1.41
CA THR A 63 12.49 -17.89 -1.58
C THR A 63 11.53 -18.15 -2.75
N ALA A 64 12.03 -18.64 -3.88
CA ALA A 64 11.20 -18.98 -5.04
C ALA A 64 10.17 -20.07 -4.70
N CYS A 65 10.58 -21.11 -3.95
CA CYS A 65 9.67 -22.14 -3.42
C CYS A 65 8.60 -21.52 -2.52
N LYS A 66 8.98 -20.63 -1.61
CA LYS A 66 8.04 -19.98 -0.70
C LYS A 66 7.04 -19.07 -1.42
N LEU A 67 7.48 -18.38 -2.47
CA LEU A 67 6.59 -17.58 -3.32
C LEU A 67 5.60 -18.47 -4.10
N TYR A 68 6.04 -19.65 -4.55
CA TYR A 68 5.14 -20.62 -5.15
C TYR A 68 4.03 -21.04 -4.17
N ASP A 69 4.36 -21.39 -2.92
CA ASP A 69 3.38 -21.74 -1.89
C ASP A 69 2.41 -20.57 -1.62
N PHE A 70 2.93 -19.34 -1.59
CA PHE A 70 2.11 -18.15 -1.43
C PHE A 70 1.10 -17.97 -2.58
N VAL A 71 1.55 -18.14 -3.82
CA VAL A 71 0.69 -18.03 -5.02
C VAL A 71 -0.35 -19.14 -5.04
N VAL A 72 0.04 -20.38 -4.73
CA VAL A 72 -0.88 -21.54 -4.61
C VAL A 72 -1.95 -21.29 -3.57
N SER A 73 -1.58 -20.71 -2.44
CA SER A 73 -2.53 -20.44 -1.34
C SER A 73 -3.53 -19.31 -1.65
N GLY A 74 -3.35 -18.59 -2.74
CA GLY A 74 -4.22 -17.49 -3.17
C GLY A 74 -3.60 -16.09 -3.10
N GLY A 75 -2.34 -15.98 -2.73
CA GLY A 75 -1.56 -14.74 -2.80
C GLY A 75 -1.30 -14.33 -4.24
N ARG A 76 -0.88 -13.10 -4.44
CA ARG A 76 -0.56 -12.54 -5.75
C ARG A 76 0.83 -11.92 -5.76
N VAL A 77 1.58 -12.17 -6.81
CA VAL A 77 2.91 -11.61 -7.03
C VAL A 77 2.94 -10.88 -8.37
N PHE A 78 3.33 -9.62 -8.34
CA PHE A 78 3.61 -8.83 -9.52
C PHE A 78 5.11 -8.70 -9.71
N CYS A 79 5.60 -9.15 -10.84
CA CYS A 79 6.97 -8.95 -11.27
C CYS A 79 7.02 -7.71 -12.16
N ILE A 80 7.83 -6.72 -11.83
CA ILE A 80 7.95 -5.50 -12.62
C ILE A 80 9.20 -5.60 -13.48
N GLU A 81 9.04 -5.50 -14.79
CA GLU A 81 10.02 -5.58 -15.89
C GLU A 81 10.57 -6.98 -16.16
N ALA A 82 10.79 -7.82 -15.15
CA ALA A 82 11.37 -9.14 -15.37
C ALA A 82 10.82 -10.17 -14.36
N TYR A 83 10.76 -11.41 -14.79
CA TYR A 83 10.65 -12.54 -13.89
C TYR A 83 12.03 -12.91 -13.34
N PRO A 84 12.14 -13.31 -12.08
CA PRO A 84 13.37 -13.87 -11.54
C PRO A 84 13.79 -15.13 -12.36
N HIS A 85 15.08 -15.26 -12.65
CA HIS A 85 15.59 -16.35 -13.47
C HIS A 85 16.98 -16.84 -13.05
N LYS A 86 17.53 -16.27 -11.99
CA LYS A 86 18.84 -16.60 -11.45
C LYS A 86 18.76 -16.80 -9.94
N SER A 87 19.72 -17.54 -9.41
CA SER A 87 19.98 -17.61 -7.99
C SER A 87 20.95 -16.52 -7.54
N VAL A 88 21.08 -16.33 -6.23
CA VAL A 88 22.11 -15.50 -5.63
C VAL A 88 23.34 -16.34 -5.27
N GLY A 89 24.53 -15.73 -5.42
CA GLY A 89 25.80 -16.38 -5.07
C GLY A 89 26.43 -17.18 -6.23
N LEU A 90 27.68 -17.62 -6.01
CA LEU A 90 28.47 -18.31 -7.04
C LEU A 90 28.50 -19.83 -6.84
N LYS A 91 28.31 -20.30 -5.61
CA LYS A 91 28.36 -21.72 -5.30
C LYS A 91 27.16 -22.44 -5.90
N ASP A 92 27.42 -23.49 -6.69
CA ASP A 92 26.40 -24.34 -7.33
C ASP A 92 25.37 -23.54 -8.15
N HIS A 93 25.76 -22.34 -8.67
CA HIS A 93 24.85 -21.41 -9.31
C HIS A 93 24.03 -22.02 -10.42
N GLY A 94 24.63 -22.87 -11.28
CA GLY A 94 23.90 -23.51 -12.38
C GLY A 94 22.79 -24.47 -11.95
N LYS A 95 22.92 -25.10 -10.79
CA LYS A 95 21.85 -25.90 -10.18
C LYS A 95 20.78 -25.02 -9.58
N HIS A 96 21.20 -24.03 -8.79
CA HIS A 96 20.26 -23.13 -8.11
C HIS A 96 19.48 -22.22 -9.09
N ASP A 97 20.12 -21.80 -10.18
CA ASP A 97 19.42 -21.08 -11.25
C ASP A 97 18.28 -21.91 -11.87
N LYS A 98 18.54 -23.19 -12.14
CA LYS A 98 17.50 -24.11 -12.62
C LYS A 98 16.36 -24.27 -11.61
N GLU A 99 16.68 -24.41 -10.32
CA GLU A 99 15.65 -24.52 -9.28
C GLU A 99 14.76 -23.26 -9.23
N VAL A 100 15.35 -22.05 -9.32
CA VAL A 100 14.58 -20.80 -9.40
C VAL A 100 13.69 -20.77 -10.64
N GLN A 101 14.25 -21.11 -11.81
CA GLN A 101 13.51 -21.17 -13.07
C GLN A 101 12.34 -22.15 -13.01
N GLU A 102 12.53 -23.33 -12.44
CA GLU A 102 11.46 -24.33 -12.28
C GLU A 102 10.30 -23.81 -11.43
N TRP A 103 10.58 -23.14 -10.32
CA TRP A 103 9.53 -22.53 -9.48
C TRP A 103 8.82 -21.40 -10.21
N VAL A 104 9.55 -20.55 -10.91
CA VAL A 104 9.00 -19.44 -11.70
C VAL A 104 8.09 -19.98 -12.81
N GLU A 105 8.51 -21.01 -13.55
CA GLU A 105 7.69 -21.61 -14.60
C GLU A 105 6.40 -22.23 -14.03
N LYS A 106 6.45 -22.87 -12.86
CA LYS A 106 5.24 -23.35 -12.18
C LYS A 106 4.29 -22.21 -11.81
N MET A 107 4.83 -21.07 -11.30
CA MET A 107 4.00 -19.91 -10.96
C MET A 107 3.37 -19.26 -12.19
N LYS A 108 4.05 -19.21 -13.33
CA LYS A 108 3.51 -18.68 -14.59
C LYS A 108 2.27 -19.42 -15.10
N GLN A 109 2.10 -20.69 -14.70
CA GLN A 109 0.90 -21.47 -15.05
C GLN A 109 -0.34 -21.03 -14.23
N MET A 110 -0.19 -20.12 -13.25
CA MET A 110 -1.26 -19.69 -12.37
C MET A 110 -1.81 -18.34 -12.81
N ASP A 111 -2.81 -18.38 -13.70
CA ASP A 111 -3.43 -17.16 -14.25
C ASP A 111 -3.88 -16.16 -13.19
N GLY A 112 -3.53 -14.90 -13.42
CA GLY A 112 -3.92 -13.78 -12.57
C GLY A 112 -3.27 -13.76 -11.18
N ARG A 113 -2.25 -14.61 -10.92
CA ARG A 113 -1.58 -14.67 -9.62
C ARG A 113 -0.08 -14.38 -9.65
N PHE A 114 0.59 -14.71 -10.75
CA PHE A 114 2.00 -14.41 -10.97
C PHE A 114 2.14 -13.64 -12.29
N ILE A 115 2.27 -12.33 -12.20
CA ILE A 115 1.97 -11.41 -13.28
C ILE A 115 3.20 -10.56 -13.61
N LEU A 116 3.54 -10.45 -14.88
CA LEU A 116 4.53 -9.49 -15.35
C LEU A 116 3.84 -8.17 -15.66
N LEU A 117 4.36 -7.09 -15.10
CA LEU A 117 3.95 -5.73 -15.39
C LEU A 117 5.12 -4.94 -15.97
N HIS A 118 4.83 -4.04 -16.90
CA HIS A 118 5.79 -3.06 -17.37
C HIS A 118 5.62 -1.74 -16.63
N LYS A 119 6.73 -1.13 -16.24
CA LYS A 119 6.73 0.18 -15.62
C LYS A 119 6.33 1.27 -16.60
N PRO A 120 5.66 2.33 -16.16
CA PRO A 120 5.43 3.48 -17.01
C PRO A 120 6.72 4.30 -17.13
N GLU A 121 6.83 5.10 -18.19
CA GLU A 121 7.88 6.11 -18.29
C GLU A 121 7.66 7.28 -17.32
N LYS A 122 6.39 7.63 -17.13
CA LYS A 122 5.90 8.71 -16.26
C LYS A 122 4.58 8.27 -15.63
N ASP A 123 4.02 9.08 -14.76
CA ASP A 123 2.72 8.85 -14.13
C ASP A 123 2.56 7.47 -13.46
N PHE A 124 3.41 7.19 -12.49
CA PHE A 124 3.31 5.99 -11.68
C PHE A 124 2.00 5.89 -10.88
N VAL A 125 1.40 7.03 -10.53
CA VAL A 125 0.14 7.08 -9.79
C VAL A 125 -1.01 6.56 -10.65
N GLY A 126 -1.17 7.09 -11.86
CA GLY A 126 -2.17 6.61 -12.81
C GLY A 126 -1.94 5.16 -13.25
N TRP A 127 -0.68 4.78 -13.47
CA TRP A 127 -0.33 3.39 -13.75
C TRP A 127 -0.80 2.44 -12.64
N TYR A 128 -0.56 2.77 -11.38
CA TYR A 128 -0.98 1.92 -10.27
C TYR A 128 -2.50 1.88 -10.10
N GLN A 129 -3.22 2.97 -10.40
CA GLN A 129 -4.69 2.95 -10.48
C GLN A 129 -5.18 1.94 -11.51
N GLY A 130 -4.54 1.88 -12.67
CA GLY A 130 -4.80 0.84 -13.67
C GLY A 130 -4.59 -0.57 -13.10
N VAL A 131 -3.46 -0.82 -12.45
CA VAL A 131 -3.16 -2.10 -11.79
C VAL A 131 -4.22 -2.45 -10.74
N GLN A 132 -4.63 -1.49 -9.90
CA GLN A 132 -5.70 -1.73 -8.92
C GLN A 132 -7.01 -2.15 -9.59
N LYS A 133 -7.40 -1.47 -10.66
CA LYS A 133 -8.62 -1.74 -11.41
C LYS A 133 -8.57 -3.10 -12.11
N ASP A 134 -7.52 -3.36 -12.87
CA ASP A 134 -7.38 -4.55 -13.72
C ASP A 134 -7.29 -5.83 -12.89
N TYR A 135 -6.70 -5.75 -11.70
CA TYR A 135 -6.50 -6.90 -10.83
C TYR A 135 -7.38 -6.89 -9.56
N GLY A 136 -8.32 -5.94 -9.45
CA GLY A 136 -9.26 -5.87 -8.32
C GLY A 136 -8.55 -5.68 -6.98
N LEU A 137 -7.52 -4.84 -6.92
CA LEU A 137 -6.84 -4.51 -5.67
C LEU A 137 -7.61 -3.40 -4.97
N THR A 138 -8.36 -3.76 -3.93
CA THR A 138 -9.16 -2.79 -3.17
C THR A 138 -8.31 -2.11 -2.11
N PRO A 139 -8.08 -0.79 -2.19
CA PRO A 139 -7.38 -0.05 -1.15
C PRO A 139 -8.26 0.13 0.08
N TYR A 140 -7.65 0.50 1.22
CA TYR A 140 -8.39 0.86 2.43
C TYR A 140 -9.15 2.17 2.28
N MET A 141 -8.62 3.05 1.44
CA MET A 141 -9.26 4.31 1.06
C MET A 141 -8.86 4.68 -0.36
N THR A 142 -9.60 5.61 -0.95
CA THR A 142 -9.32 6.18 -2.28
C THR A 142 -9.19 7.69 -2.13
N ILE A 143 -8.16 8.27 -2.74
CA ILE A 143 -7.95 9.71 -2.85
C ILE A 143 -8.32 10.07 -4.30
N GLU A 144 -9.37 10.87 -4.50
CA GLU A 144 -9.90 11.19 -5.84
C GLU A 144 -8.86 11.94 -6.69
N LYS A 145 -8.16 12.88 -6.06
CA LYS A 145 -7.12 13.69 -6.70
C LYS A 145 -5.80 13.50 -5.92
N PRO A 146 -5.01 12.46 -6.24
CA PRO A 146 -3.69 12.32 -5.67
C PRO A 146 -2.79 13.51 -6.01
N ASP A 147 -2.00 13.96 -5.04
CA ASP A 147 -1.08 15.10 -5.19
C ASP A 147 0.34 14.68 -4.79
N PRO A 148 1.41 15.21 -5.42
CA PRO A 148 2.79 14.91 -5.06
C PRO A 148 3.14 15.21 -3.61
N TYR A 149 2.49 16.21 -3.01
CA TYR A 149 2.74 16.66 -1.63
C TYR A 149 1.80 16.02 -0.61
N LEU A 150 0.75 15.31 -1.05
CA LEU A 150 -0.18 14.61 -0.17
C LEU A 150 0.29 13.19 0.10
N MET A 151 0.62 12.90 1.34
CA MET A 151 1.00 11.58 1.82
C MET A 151 0.00 11.10 2.88
N GLN A 152 -0.13 9.78 3.01
CA GLN A 152 -0.96 9.17 4.03
C GLN A 152 -0.24 8.00 4.68
N ASN A 153 -0.53 7.78 5.96
CA ASN A 153 -0.12 6.60 6.70
C ASN A 153 -1.32 6.00 7.42
N ARG A 154 -1.45 4.68 7.36
CA ARG A 154 -2.48 3.93 8.09
C ARG A 154 -1.87 3.21 9.26
N TYR A 155 -2.52 3.32 10.42
CA TYR A 155 -2.19 2.61 11.63
C TYR A 155 -3.41 1.85 12.14
N GLN A 156 -3.18 0.73 12.79
CA GLN A 156 -4.20 0.00 13.51
C GLN A 156 -3.86 -0.02 15.00
N GLY A 157 -4.78 0.46 15.83
CA GLY A 157 -4.63 0.46 17.27
C GLY A 157 -4.94 -0.89 17.90
N ASP A 158 -4.61 -1.06 19.19
CA ASP A 158 -4.76 -2.30 19.94
C ASP A 158 -6.22 -2.75 20.07
N ASN A 159 -7.17 -1.82 20.14
CA ASN A 159 -8.61 -2.10 20.18
C ASN A 159 -9.25 -2.16 18.78
N LYS A 160 -8.43 -2.32 17.74
CA LYS A 160 -8.83 -2.36 16.33
C LYS A 160 -9.36 -1.03 15.81
N GLU A 161 -8.92 0.08 16.37
CA GLU A 161 -9.08 1.39 15.78
C GLU A 161 -8.32 1.44 14.45
N GLU A 162 -8.90 2.09 13.45
CA GLU A 162 -8.24 2.41 12.19
C GLU A 162 -7.91 3.89 12.18
N MET A 163 -6.65 4.22 12.05
CA MET A 163 -6.17 5.60 12.06
C MET A 163 -5.51 5.92 10.72
N PHE A 164 -5.87 7.04 10.13
CA PHE A 164 -5.30 7.55 8.90
C PHE A 164 -4.75 8.95 9.16
N PHE A 165 -3.45 9.08 9.06
CA PHE A 165 -2.78 10.36 9.16
C PHE A 165 -2.40 10.83 7.76
N PHE A 166 -2.87 12.01 7.40
CA PHE A 166 -2.53 12.70 6.17
C PHE A 166 -1.59 13.86 6.48
N SER A 167 -0.62 14.07 5.62
CA SER A 167 0.22 15.26 5.62
C SER A 167 0.27 15.84 4.22
N TYR A 168 0.01 17.13 4.13
CA TYR A 168 0.12 17.90 2.90
C TYR A 168 1.28 18.90 3.03
N ALA A 169 2.38 18.61 2.35
CA ALA A 169 3.65 19.30 2.55
C ALA A 169 3.87 20.50 1.61
N HIS A 170 2.86 20.91 0.82
CA HIS A 170 2.98 22.08 -0.04
C HIS A 170 2.93 23.37 0.80
N ARG A 171 3.90 24.29 0.57
CA ARG A 171 4.07 25.47 1.44
C ARG A 171 3.10 26.61 1.19
N TYR A 172 2.52 26.68 0.00
CA TYR A 172 1.80 27.89 -0.46
C TYR A 172 0.42 27.61 -1.04
N ASN A 173 0.18 26.40 -1.56
CA ASN A 173 -1.07 26.09 -2.23
C ASN A 173 -1.92 25.17 -1.36
N SER A 174 -3.23 25.37 -1.42
CA SER A 174 -4.23 24.44 -0.89
C SER A 174 -4.50 23.30 -1.87
N HIS A 175 -5.03 22.19 -1.38
CA HIS A 175 -5.41 21.05 -2.18
C HIS A 175 -6.73 20.48 -1.69
N GLN A 176 -7.75 20.55 -2.52
CA GLN A 176 -9.06 19.96 -2.23
C GLN A 176 -9.21 18.61 -2.90
N THR A 177 -9.50 17.59 -2.13
CA THR A 177 -9.73 16.24 -2.63
C THR A 177 -10.81 15.51 -1.86
N ARG A 178 -11.52 14.61 -2.53
CA ARG A 178 -12.45 13.67 -1.90
C ARG A 178 -11.69 12.43 -1.44
N ILE A 179 -11.95 12.02 -0.21
CA ILE A 179 -11.39 10.81 0.39
C ILE A 179 -12.55 9.86 0.66
N SER A 180 -12.47 8.62 0.17
CA SER A 180 -13.49 7.60 0.35
C SER A 180 -12.88 6.39 1.06
N PHE A 181 -13.56 5.85 2.06
CA PHE A 181 -13.08 4.72 2.85
C PHE A 181 -13.78 3.41 2.46
N SER A 182 -13.04 2.32 2.44
CA SER A 182 -13.60 0.99 2.18
C SER A 182 -14.58 0.58 3.28
N ASN A 183 -15.52 -0.29 2.93
CA ASN A 183 -16.46 -0.85 3.91
C ASN A 183 -15.75 -1.58 5.07
N GLU A 184 -14.58 -2.16 4.84
CA GLU A 184 -13.77 -2.81 5.88
C GLU A 184 -13.35 -1.82 6.97
N VAL A 185 -13.01 -0.59 6.58
CA VAL A 185 -12.62 0.48 7.51
C VAL A 185 -13.82 0.97 8.33
N VAL A 186 -14.95 1.23 7.67
CA VAL A 186 -16.12 1.94 8.29
C VAL A 186 -17.04 1.00 9.05
N LYS A 187 -17.14 -0.28 8.66
CA LYS A 187 -18.12 -1.21 9.19
C LYS A 187 -18.04 -1.34 10.72
N GLY A 188 -19.14 -0.94 11.38
CA GLY A 188 -19.27 -1.03 12.84
C GLY A 188 -18.44 -0.01 13.63
N ARG A 189 -17.95 1.02 12.98
CA ARG A 189 -17.17 2.10 13.56
C ARG A 189 -17.78 3.46 13.25
N GLN A 190 -17.48 4.43 14.10
CA GLN A 190 -17.73 5.85 13.87
C GLN A 190 -16.43 6.50 13.41
N GLY A 191 -16.49 7.31 12.37
CA GLY A 191 -15.35 8.12 11.92
C GLY A 191 -15.29 9.44 12.69
N TRP A 192 -14.07 9.85 13.02
CA TRP A 192 -13.74 11.07 13.74
C TRP A 192 -12.59 11.80 13.05
N VAL A 193 -12.67 13.11 12.99
CA VAL A 193 -11.52 14.00 12.79
C VAL A 193 -10.98 14.34 14.17
N TRP A 194 -9.71 14.06 14.42
CA TRP A 194 -9.04 14.43 15.65
C TRP A 194 -8.22 15.69 15.43
N ASP A 195 -8.50 16.69 16.23
CA ASP A 195 -7.66 17.88 16.32
C ASP A 195 -6.39 17.53 17.10
N LEU A 196 -5.25 17.66 16.42
CA LEU A 196 -3.95 17.27 16.97
C LEU A 196 -3.43 18.26 18.04
N GLU A 197 -3.94 19.48 18.07
CA GLU A 197 -3.52 20.50 19.02
C GLU A 197 -4.33 20.41 20.33
N THR A 198 -5.65 20.27 20.20
CA THR A 198 -6.55 20.26 21.37
C THR A 198 -6.88 18.87 21.89
N GLY A 199 -6.69 17.83 21.07
CA GLY A 199 -7.13 16.48 21.35
C GLY A 199 -8.65 16.29 21.25
N GLU A 200 -9.39 17.29 20.82
CA GLU A 200 -10.82 17.16 20.58
C GLU A 200 -11.11 16.30 19.35
N ARG A 201 -12.28 15.66 19.34
CA ARG A 201 -12.72 14.86 18.20
C ARG A 201 -14.06 15.34 17.70
N TYR A 202 -14.14 15.43 16.39
CA TYR A 202 -15.31 15.88 15.65
C TYR A 202 -15.82 14.75 14.77
N ARG A 203 -17.12 14.55 14.71
CA ARG A 203 -17.75 13.50 13.90
C ARG A 203 -17.40 13.71 12.42
N LEU A 204 -16.75 12.73 11.81
CA LEU A 204 -16.42 12.79 10.39
C LEU A 204 -17.72 12.80 9.55
N PRO A 205 -17.94 13.81 8.68
CA PRO A 205 -19.17 13.97 7.91
C PRO A 205 -19.15 13.12 6.63
N LEU A 206 -19.21 11.79 6.80
CA LEU A 206 -19.25 10.87 5.67
C LEU A 206 -20.60 10.90 4.96
N ASP A 207 -20.57 10.90 3.63
CA ASP A 207 -21.75 10.67 2.80
C ASP A 207 -22.11 9.17 2.70
N ALA A 208 -23.16 8.86 1.94
CA ALA A 208 -23.61 7.47 1.75
C ALA A 208 -22.57 6.56 1.05
N ALA A 209 -21.57 7.14 0.39
CA ALA A 209 -20.47 6.41 -0.24
C ALA A 209 -19.23 6.28 0.67
N ASN A 210 -19.37 6.56 1.97
CA ASN A 210 -18.29 6.60 2.95
C ASN A 210 -17.19 7.59 2.56
N SER A 211 -17.55 8.70 1.96
CA SER A 211 -16.59 9.70 1.50
C SER A 211 -16.87 11.09 2.07
N PHE A 212 -15.86 11.93 2.07
CA PHE A 212 -15.97 13.35 2.40
C PHE A 212 -15.00 14.17 1.56
N LEU A 213 -15.34 15.44 1.39
CA LEU A 213 -14.47 16.41 0.74
C LEU A 213 -13.66 17.14 1.80
N PHE A 214 -12.34 17.19 1.62
CA PHE A 214 -11.44 17.90 2.52
C PHE A 214 -10.58 18.90 1.75
N ASP A 215 -10.35 20.06 2.35
CA ASP A 215 -9.53 21.12 1.80
C ASP A 215 -8.27 21.26 2.67
N PHE A 216 -7.17 20.73 2.16
CA PHE A 216 -5.87 20.85 2.82
C PHE A 216 -5.32 22.25 2.58
N GLY A 217 -5.05 22.99 3.65
CA GLY A 217 -4.30 24.22 3.59
C GLY A 217 -2.80 24.00 3.34
N PRO A 218 -2.00 25.07 3.19
CA PRO A 218 -0.56 24.97 3.11
C PRO A 218 0.04 24.35 4.37
N ALA A 219 0.94 23.36 4.18
CA ALA A 219 1.62 22.62 5.26
C ALA A 219 0.66 22.01 6.30
N ASP A 220 -0.46 21.50 5.84
CA ASP A 220 -1.56 20.99 6.66
C ASP A 220 -1.45 19.51 6.99
N SER A 221 -2.20 19.08 7.99
CA SER A 221 -2.31 17.67 8.39
C SER A 221 -3.73 17.32 8.85
N LEU A 222 -4.10 16.06 8.68
CA LEU A 222 -5.41 15.57 9.06
C LEU A 222 -5.26 14.19 9.70
N LEU A 223 -5.80 14.02 10.91
CA LEU A 223 -5.91 12.72 11.56
C LEU A 223 -7.37 12.27 11.57
N ILE A 224 -7.63 11.14 10.91
CA ILE A 224 -8.92 10.47 10.93
C ILE A 224 -8.81 9.19 11.71
N VAL A 225 -9.76 8.96 12.63
CA VAL A 225 -9.83 7.76 13.44
C VAL A 225 -11.21 7.12 13.30
N PHE A 226 -11.24 5.83 13.04
CA PHE A 226 -12.44 5.01 13.05
C PHE A 226 -12.39 4.09 14.26
N ASP A 227 -13.32 4.27 15.19
CA ASP A 227 -13.41 3.48 16.40
C ASP A 227 -14.87 3.15 16.76
N LYS A 228 -15.10 2.48 17.90
CA LYS A 228 -16.43 2.15 18.41
C LYS A 228 -17.02 3.26 19.29
N GLN A 229 -16.26 4.31 19.56
CA GLN A 229 -16.72 5.43 20.38
C GLN A 229 -17.81 6.21 19.64
N LYS A 230 -18.90 6.52 20.36
CA LYS A 230 -20.06 7.23 19.78
C LYS A 230 -20.19 8.67 20.26
N ARG A 231 -19.42 9.07 21.27
CA ARG A 231 -19.48 10.41 21.86
C ARG A 231 -18.36 11.29 21.31
N GLY A 232 -18.70 12.47 20.88
CA GLY A 232 -17.79 13.48 20.38
C GLY A 232 -18.57 14.69 19.88
N ASN A 233 -17.85 15.70 19.45
CA ASN A 233 -18.43 16.98 18.99
C ASN A 233 -19.02 16.83 17.57
N ASP A 234 -19.91 17.73 17.21
CA ASP A 234 -20.34 17.87 15.82
C ASP A 234 -19.16 18.39 14.98
N TYR A 235 -19.16 18.00 13.70
CA TYR A 235 -18.09 18.39 12.79
C TYR A 235 -17.97 19.91 12.69
N LYS A 236 -16.76 20.40 12.89
CA LYS A 236 -16.36 21.77 12.53
C LYS A 236 -15.14 21.64 11.61
N PRO A 237 -15.10 22.37 10.48
CA PRO A 237 -13.87 22.49 9.72
C PRO A 237 -12.75 22.96 10.64
N LEU A 238 -11.62 22.26 10.60
CA LEU A 238 -10.43 22.72 11.31
C LEU A 238 -9.93 24.01 10.66
N PRO A 239 -9.37 24.96 11.42
CA PRO A 239 -8.77 26.15 10.84
C PRO A 239 -7.68 25.74 9.84
N VAL A 240 -7.71 26.33 8.66
CA VAL A 240 -6.63 26.13 7.68
C VAL A 240 -5.41 26.88 8.20
N SER A 241 -4.32 26.15 8.46
CA SER A 241 -3.07 26.76 8.96
C SER A 241 -2.57 27.81 7.96
N GLY A 242 -2.57 29.08 8.33
CA GLY A 242 -2.08 30.20 7.51
C GLY A 242 -3.08 31.31 7.20
N GLU A 243 -4.29 31.26 7.73
CA GLU A 243 -5.23 32.39 7.75
C GLU A 243 -5.13 33.11 9.11
N ASP A 244 -4.10 33.96 9.28
CA ASP A 244 -4.03 35.02 10.28
C ASP A 244 -3.93 36.40 9.57
#